data_7975492551fc55f825d7a69a365292e7
#
_entry.id   7975492551fc55f825d7a69a365292e7
#
_cell.length_a   1.000
_cell.length_b   1.000
_cell.length_c   1.000
_cell.angle_alpha   90.00
_cell.angle_beta   90.00
_cell.angle_gamma   90.00
#
_symmetry.space_group_name_H-M   'P 1'
#
loop_
_entity.id
_entity.type
_entity.pdbx_description
1 polymer ?
#
loop_
_entity_poly.entity_id
_entity_poly.type
_entity_poly.pdbx_seq_one_letter_code
_entity_poly.pdbx_strand_id
1 'polypeptide(L)'
;DDIINVAGHRLSTGAIEEVLAEHKSVAECAVIGIADKLKGQIPIGLLALKAGVKQKNEEIIKECIAMVREKVGPVAAFKIAIVVKRLPKTRSGKVLRGTVRKIADNETYKMPATIDDPAILDEIKADLIENKILKL
;
A
#
# COMPACT_ATOMS: atom_id res chain seq x y z
N ASP A 1 -12.78 3.90 2.01
CA ASP A 1 -11.65 4.01 2.95
C ASP A 1 -11.75 2.94 4.01
N ASP A 2 -10.62 2.32 4.31
CA ASP A 2 -10.54 1.38 5.40
C ASP A 2 -10.03 2.07 6.65
N ILE A 3 -10.53 1.63 7.80
CA ILE A 3 -10.00 2.04 9.09
C ILE A 3 -9.06 0.94 9.55
N ILE A 4 -7.84 1.31 9.93
CA ILE A 4 -6.88 0.39 10.52
C ILE A 4 -6.62 0.78 11.98
N ASN A 5 -6.26 -0.20 12.79
CA ASN A 5 -5.95 0.00 14.20
C ASN A 5 -4.45 -0.17 14.42
N VAL A 6 -3.76 0.94 14.71
CA VAL A 6 -2.32 0.94 14.94
C VAL A 6 -2.07 1.32 16.40
N ALA A 7 -1.63 0.35 17.19
CA ALA A 7 -1.37 0.53 18.62
C ALA A 7 -2.56 1.18 19.37
N GLY A 8 -3.78 0.78 19.02
CA GLY A 8 -5.00 1.31 19.62
C GLY A 8 -5.56 2.58 18.98
N HIS A 9 -4.83 3.16 18.02
CA HIS A 9 -5.30 4.34 17.28
C HIS A 9 -6.03 3.93 16.01
N ARG A 10 -7.19 4.52 15.78
CA ARG A 10 -7.97 4.28 14.56
C ARG A 10 -7.57 5.29 13.50
N LEU A 11 -7.05 4.80 12.39
CA LEU A 11 -6.53 5.63 11.30
C LEU A 11 -7.23 5.29 9.99
N SER A 12 -7.52 6.33 9.21
CA SER A 12 -8.07 6.16 7.86
C SER A 12 -6.92 5.93 6.88
N THR A 13 -7.00 4.85 6.09
CA THR A 13 -6.03 4.62 5.01
C THR A 13 -6.12 5.72 3.96
N GLY A 14 -7.33 6.26 3.73
CA GLY A 14 -7.55 7.37 2.80
C GLY A 14 -6.78 8.62 3.18
N ALA A 15 -6.67 8.93 4.47
CA ALA A 15 -5.92 10.09 4.93
C ALA A 15 -4.43 9.97 4.59
N ILE A 16 -3.88 8.77 4.72
CA ILE A 16 -2.49 8.51 4.35
C ILE A 16 -2.34 8.57 2.82
N GLU A 17 -3.27 7.98 2.08
CA GLU A 17 -3.25 8.01 0.62
C GLU A 17 -3.28 9.43 0.06
N GLU A 18 -4.06 10.32 0.66
CA GLU A 18 -4.10 11.73 0.24
C GLU A 18 -2.73 12.38 0.32
N VAL A 19 -1.99 12.11 1.39
CA VAL A 19 -0.64 12.64 1.55
C VAL A 19 0.30 12.06 0.51
N LEU A 20 0.27 10.74 0.30
CA LEU A 20 1.13 10.08 -0.69
C LEU A 20 0.88 10.59 -2.11
N ALA A 21 -0.38 10.87 -2.43
CA ALA A 21 -0.75 11.39 -3.75
C ALA A 21 -0.18 12.78 -4.04
N GLU A 22 0.24 13.52 -3.02
CA GLU A 22 0.86 14.83 -3.19
C GLU A 22 2.31 14.75 -3.69
N HIS A 23 2.94 13.59 -3.59
CA HIS A 23 4.32 13.45 -4.06
C HIS A 23 4.36 13.54 -5.59
N LYS A 24 5.28 14.37 -6.10
CA LYS A 24 5.40 14.68 -7.54
C LYS A 24 5.61 13.46 -8.44
N SER A 25 6.20 12.39 -7.90
CA SER A 25 6.53 11.18 -8.68
C SER A 25 5.47 10.09 -8.59
N VAL A 26 4.47 10.23 -7.73
CA VAL A 26 3.43 9.23 -7.51
C VAL A 26 2.25 9.47 -8.44
N ALA A 27 1.95 8.48 -9.30
CA ALA A 27 0.78 8.52 -10.18
C ALA A 27 -0.46 8.02 -9.46
N GLU A 28 -0.34 6.91 -8.74
CA GLU A 28 -1.39 6.31 -7.95
C GLU A 28 -0.79 5.70 -6.70
N CYS A 29 -1.59 5.56 -5.67
CA CYS A 29 -1.16 4.90 -4.44
C CYS A 29 -2.33 4.19 -3.78
N ALA A 30 -2.00 3.24 -2.92
CA ALA A 30 -2.96 2.58 -2.04
C ALA A 30 -2.28 2.28 -0.72
N VAL A 31 -3.04 2.32 0.35
CA VAL A 31 -2.54 1.96 1.69
C VAL A 31 -3.38 0.82 2.22
N ILE A 32 -2.71 -0.21 2.71
CA ILE A 32 -3.35 -1.36 3.34
C ILE A 32 -2.83 -1.49 4.77
N GLY A 33 -3.67 -2.01 5.68
CA GLY A 33 -3.25 -2.34 7.03
C GLY A 33 -2.94 -3.82 7.11
N ILE A 34 -1.69 -4.18 7.39
CA ILE A 34 -1.30 -5.57 7.55
C ILE A 34 -1.15 -5.92 9.03
N ALA A 35 -1.32 -7.20 9.35
CA ALA A 35 -1.23 -7.68 10.72
C ALA A 35 0.16 -7.45 11.31
N ASP A 36 0.20 -6.97 12.54
CA ASP A 36 1.44 -6.78 13.30
C ASP A 36 1.24 -7.24 14.73
N LYS A 37 2.19 -8.02 15.25
CA LYS A 37 2.07 -8.64 16.57
C LYS A 37 2.00 -7.64 17.71
N LEU A 38 2.70 -6.52 17.59
CA LEU A 38 2.76 -5.52 18.65
C LEU A 38 1.69 -4.45 18.53
N LYS A 39 1.45 -3.97 17.31
CA LYS A 39 0.58 -2.82 17.07
C LYS A 39 -0.84 -3.19 16.63
N GLY A 40 -1.10 -4.47 16.40
CA GLY A 40 -2.36 -4.95 15.81
C GLY A 40 -2.30 -4.89 14.30
N GLN A 41 -2.17 -3.70 13.73
CA GLN A 41 -1.95 -3.49 12.30
C GLN A 41 -0.92 -2.40 12.08
N ILE A 42 -0.26 -2.44 10.92
CA ILE A 42 0.59 -1.35 10.46
C ILE A 42 0.22 -1.00 9.03
N PRO A 43 0.31 0.28 8.63
CA PRO A 43 0.03 0.67 7.26
C PRO A 43 1.22 0.37 6.34
N ILE A 44 0.90 -0.12 5.14
CA ILE A 44 1.88 -0.34 4.07
C ILE A 44 1.40 0.47 2.87
N GLY A 45 2.31 1.25 2.29
CA GLY A 45 2.01 2.01 1.07
C GLY A 45 2.42 1.26 -0.19
N LEU A 46 1.54 1.28 -1.18
CA LEU A 46 1.83 0.77 -2.53
C LEU A 46 1.85 1.98 -3.44
N LEU A 47 2.97 2.21 -4.12
CA LEU A 47 3.17 3.39 -4.96
C LEU A 47 3.36 2.96 -6.41
N ALA A 48 2.50 3.44 -7.30
CA ALA A 48 2.70 3.32 -8.73
C ALA A 48 3.22 4.68 -9.23
N LEU A 49 4.40 4.70 -9.83
CA LEU A 49 5.07 5.94 -10.20
C LEU A 49 4.64 6.43 -11.57
N LYS A 50 4.77 7.74 -11.78
CA LYS A 50 4.56 8.36 -13.09
C LYS A 50 5.60 7.87 -14.08
N ALA A 51 5.23 7.87 -15.36
CA ALA A 51 6.17 7.53 -16.42
C ALA A 51 7.31 8.56 -16.47
N GLY A 52 8.52 8.07 -16.77
CA GLY A 52 9.68 8.94 -16.94
C GLY A 52 10.32 9.46 -15.66
N VAL A 53 9.91 8.96 -14.50
CA VAL A 53 10.54 9.34 -13.24
C VAL A 53 11.98 8.84 -13.22
N LYS A 54 12.91 9.75 -12.92
CA LYS A 54 14.35 9.45 -12.85
C LYS A 54 14.87 9.31 -11.42
N GLN A 55 14.13 9.81 -10.46
CA GLN A 55 14.48 9.72 -9.05
C GLN A 55 14.47 8.25 -8.61
N LYS A 56 15.41 7.85 -7.77
CA LYS A 56 15.51 6.48 -7.28
C LYS A 56 14.29 6.12 -6.41
N ASN A 57 13.85 4.88 -6.51
CA ASN A 57 12.72 4.40 -5.72
C ASN A 57 12.91 4.61 -4.23
N GLU A 58 14.10 4.33 -3.71
CA GLU A 58 14.41 4.50 -2.28
C GLU A 58 14.25 5.96 -1.82
N GLU A 59 14.62 6.90 -2.66
CA GLU A 59 14.46 8.33 -2.35
C GLU A 59 13.00 8.74 -2.31
N ILE A 60 12.21 8.26 -3.27
CA ILE A 60 10.77 8.53 -3.34
C ILE A 60 10.08 7.96 -2.10
N ILE A 61 10.40 6.71 -1.75
CA ILE A 61 9.82 6.06 -0.57
C ILE A 61 10.17 6.85 0.69
N LYS A 62 11.41 7.25 0.83
CA LYS A 62 11.87 8.01 1.99
C LYS A 62 11.14 9.34 2.12
N GLU A 63 10.97 10.05 1.00
CA GLU A 63 10.24 11.31 0.98
C GLU A 63 8.77 11.10 1.33
N CYS A 64 8.15 10.06 0.81
CA CYS A 64 6.75 9.74 1.11
C CYS A 64 6.56 9.43 2.60
N ILE A 65 7.46 8.64 3.19
CA ILE A 65 7.41 8.33 4.61
C ILE A 65 7.52 9.61 5.45
N ALA A 66 8.44 10.49 5.09
CA ALA A 66 8.62 11.77 5.78
C ALA A 66 7.37 12.64 5.68
N MET A 67 6.73 12.68 4.51
CA MET A 67 5.51 13.46 4.31
C MET A 67 4.36 12.96 5.19
N VAL A 68 4.19 11.65 5.29
CA VAL A 68 3.14 11.07 6.14
C VAL A 68 3.44 11.36 7.61
N ARG A 69 4.69 11.21 8.03
CA ARG A 69 5.07 11.51 9.40
C ARG A 69 4.78 12.96 9.78
N GLU A 70 5.03 13.88 8.86
CA GLU A 70 4.78 15.30 9.10
C GLU A 70 3.29 15.65 9.09
N LYS A 71 2.53 15.14 8.11
CA LYS A 71 1.15 15.58 7.88
C LYS A 71 0.10 14.74 8.62
N VAL A 72 0.33 13.45 8.78
CA VAL A 72 -0.59 12.58 9.53
C VAL A 72 -0.10 12.40 10.96
N GLY A 73 1.20 12.29 11.14
CA GLY A 73 1.84 12.16 12.44
C GLY A 73 2.49 10.80 12.65
N PRO A 74 3.42 10.71 13.62
CA PRO A 74 4.14 9.46 13.91
C PRO A 74 3.23 8.35 14.45
N VAL A 75 2.04 8.69 14.95
CA VAL A 75 1.07 7.72 15.45
C VAL A 75 0.64 6.73 14.36
N ALA A 76 0.67 7.14 13.10
CA ALA A 76 0.34 6.26 11.99
C ALA A 76 1.34 5.11 11.81
N ALA A 77 2.56 5.27 12.32
CA ALA A 77 3.64 4.29 12.19
C ALA A 77 3.87 3.87 10.73
N PHE A 78 3.78 4.83 9.81
CA PHE A 78 3.97 4.60 8.39
C PHE A 78 5.46 4.56 8.08
N LYS A 79 6.01 3.36 7.96
CA LYS A 79 7.46 3.14 7.79
C LYS A 79 7.80 2.31 6.57
N ILE A 80 6.80 1.74 5.91
CA ILE A 80 7.01 0.82 4.78
C ILE A 80 6.16 1.27 3.60
N ALA A 81 6.82 1.46 2.48
CA ALA A 81 6.17 1.65 1.18
C ALA A 81 6.97 0.90 0.13
N ILE A 82 6.29 0.38 -0.87
CA ILE A 82 6.93 -0.30 -1.98
C ILE A 82 6.47 0.30 -3.30
N VAL A 83 7.32 0.23 -4.31
CA VAL A 83 6.98 0.66 -5.67
C VAL A 83 6.47 -0.55 -6.43
N VAL A 84 5.30 -0.41 -7.04
CA VAL A 84 4.68 -1.44 -7.87
C VAL A 84 4.43 -0.88 -9.26
N LYS A 85 4.31 -1.74 -10.26
CA LYS A 85 4.07 -1.29 -11.63
C LYS A 85 2.67 -0.71 -11.79
N ARG A 86 1.70 -1.32 -11.14
CA ARG A 86 0.29 -0.94 -11.21
C ARG A 86 -0.46 -1.49 -10.00
N LEU A 87 -1.62 -0.91 -9.73
CA LEU A 87 -2.48 -1.36 -8.63
C LEU A 87 -3.57 -2.30 -9.15
N PRO A 88 -3.91 -3.36 -8.39
CA PRO A 88 -5.01 -4.23 -8.77
C PRO A 88 -6.34 -3.50 -8.63
N LYS A 89 -7.13 -3.54 -9.68
CA LYS A 89 -8.41 -2.81 -9.76
C LYS A 89 -9.52 -3.66 -10.33
N THR A 90 -10.74 -3.28 -10.00
CA THR A 90 -11.91 -3.76 -10.71
C THR A 90 -11.98 -3.08 -12.09
N ARG A 91 -12.84 -3.61 -12.98
CA ARG A 91 -13.07 -3.01 -14.30
C ARG A 91 -13.58 -1.58 -14.22
N SER A 92 -14.25 -1.22 -13.11
CA SER A 92 -14.71 0.16 -12.88
C SER A 92 -13.64 1.07 -12.29
N GLY A 93 -12.43 0.56 -12.04
CA GLY A 93 -11.31 1.36 -11.55
C GLY A 93 -11.14 1.42 -10.03
N LYS A 94 -11.87 0.61 -9.30
CA LYS A 94 -11.76 0.57 -7.83
C LYS A 94 -10.57 -0.31 -7.42
N VAL A 95 -9.67 0.22 -6.59
CA VAL A 95 -8.52 -0.53 -6.08
C VAL A 95 -8.98 -1.62 -5.12
N LEU A 96 -8.44 -2.83 -5.31
CA LEU A 96 -8.78 -4.02 -4.53
C LEU A 96 -7.90 -4.14 -3.29
N ARG A 97 -8.03 -3.19 -2.37
CA ARG A 97 -7.21 -3.13 -1.14
C ARG A 97 -7.37 -4.36 -0.26
N GLY A 98 -8.60 -4.81 -0.08
CA GLY A 98 -8.89 -5.98 0.75
C GLY A 98 -8.22 -7.26 0.25
N THR A 99 -8.19 -7.46 -1.06
CA THR A 99 -7.52 -8.61 -1.67
C THR A 99 -6.01 -8.53 -1.45
N VAL A 100 -5.41 -7.35 -1.66
CA VAL A 100 -3.97 -7.16 -1.44
C VAL A 100 -3.61 -7.40 0.03
N ARG A 101 -4.42 -6.91 0.96
CA ARG A 101 -4.21 -7.14 2.39
C ARG A 101 -4.19 -8.63 2.72
N LYS A 102 -5.14 -9.39 2.18
CA LYS A 102 -5.19 -10.83 2.40
C LYS A 102 -3.96 -11.53 1.87
N ILE A 103 -3.48 -11.14 0.69
CA ILE A 103 -2.24 -11.68 0.12
C ILE A 103 -1.07 -11.35 1.04
N ALA A 104 -0.96 -10.11 1.50
CA ALA A 104 0.13 -9.68 2.38
C ALA A 104 0.13 -10.41 3.72
N ASP A 105 -1.05 -10.71 4.27
CA ASP A 105 -1.21 -11.44 5.52
C ASP A 105 -1.20 -12.97 5.33
N ASN A 106 -0.94 -13.43 4.11
CA ASN A 106 -0.94 -14.86 3.76
C ASN A 106 -2.26 -15.55 4.09
N GLU A 107 -3.36 -14.86 3.87
CA GLU A 107 -4.71 -15.39 4.06
C GLU A 107 -5.27 -15.87 2.73
N THR A 108 -6.19 -16.81 2.79
CA THR A 108 -6.93 -17.24 1.59
C THR A 108 -7.88 -16.12 1.15
N TYR A 109 -8.06 -16.00 -0.16
CA TYR A 109 -8.97 -15.01 -0.72
C TYR A 109 -9.68 -15.58 -1.94
N LYS A 110 -10.84 -15.00 -2.25
CA LYS A 110 -11.58 -15.31 -3.46
C LYS A 110 -11.12 -14.38 -4.57
N MET A 111 -10.86 -14.94 -5.75
CA MET A 111 -10.57 -14.11 -6.93
C MET A 111 -11.78 -13.20 -7.19
N PRO A 112 -11.62 -11.88 -7.12
CA PRO A 112 -12.75 -10.99 -7.40
C PRO A 112 -13.25 -11.15 -8.84
N ALA A 113 -14.55 -11.41 -9.00
CA ALA A 113 -15.14 -11.63 -10.31
C ALA A 113 -15.05 -10.39 -11.22
N THR A 114 -14.94 -9.22 -10.62
CA THR A 114 -14.88 -7.94 -11.32
C THR A 114 -13.46 -7.44 -11.56
N ILE A 115 -12.44 -8.24 -11.25
CA ILE A 115 -11.05 -7.83 -11.44
C ILE A 115 -10.76 -7.58 -12.91
N ASP A 116 -10.06 -6.49 -13.20
CA ASP A 116 -9.71 -6.10 -14.56
C ASP A 116 -8.72 -7.08 -15.19
N ASP A 117 -7.61 -7.36 -14.49
CA ASP A 117 -6.58 -8.29 -14.96
C ASP A 117 -6.12 -9.17 -13.79
N PRO A 118 -6.52 -10.45 -13.77
CA PRO A 118 -6.14 -11.35 -12.67
C PRO A 118 -4.64 -11.54 -12.49
N ALA A 119 -3.86 -11.40 -13.56
CA ALA A 119 -2.40 -11.58 -13.49
C ALA A 119 -1.72 -10.57 -12.58
N ILE A 120 -2.36 -9.44 -12.33
CA ILE A 120 -1.79 -8.41 -11.44
C ILE A 120 -1.60 -8.92 -10.02
N LEU A 121 -2.43 -9.85 -9.55
CA LEU A 121 -2.31 -10.37 -8.19
C LEU A 121 -1.01 -11.16 -8.01
N ASP A 122 -0.56 -11.87 -9.06
CA ASP A 122 0.73 -12.56 -9.03
C ASP A 122 1.88 -11.56 -9.00
N GLU A 123 1.77 -10.44 -9.73
CA GLU A 123 2.76 -9.37 -9.72
C GLU A 123 2.87 -8.76 -8.32
N ILE A 124 1.75 -8.44 -7.69
CA ILE A 124 1.71 -7.86 -6.35
C ILE A 124 2.29 -8.83 -5.33
N LYS A 125 1.93 -10.11 -5.41
CA LYS A 125 2.47 -11.12 -4.52
C LYS A 125 3.98 -11.19 -4.62
N ALA A 126 4.51 -11.19 -5.84
CA ALA A 126 5.96 -11.20 -6.07
C ALA A 126 6.64 -9.96 -5.46
N ASP A 127 6.03 -8.78 -5.63
CA ASP A 127 6.55 -7.55 -5.03
C ASP A 127 6.55 -7.60 -3.50
N LEU A 128 5.50 -8.14 -2.91
CA LEU A 128 5.40 -8.28 -1.46
C LEU A 128 6.46 -9.25 -0.91
N ILE A 129 6.74 -10.33 -1.63
CA ILE A 129 7.77 -11.30 -1.26
C ILE A 129 9.15 -10.65 -1.38
N GLU A 130 9.43 -10.00 -2.50
CA GLU A 130 10.72 -9.35 -2.76
C GLU A 130 11.04 -8.31 -1.69
N ASN A 131 10.05 -7.56 -1.24
CA ASN A 131 10.22 -6.53 -0.21
C ASN A 131 10.05 -7.07 1.21
N LYS A 132 9.99 -8.38 1.38
CA LYS A 132 9.96 -9.07 2.69
C LYS A 132 8.74 -8.71 3.54
N ILE A 133 7.65 -8.29 2.90
CA ILE A 133 6.37 -8.05 3.58
C ILE A 133 5.63 -9.37 3.74
N LEU A 134 5.54 -10.15 2.66
CA LEU A 134 5.02 -11.51 2.70
C LEU A 134 6.20 -12.47 2.81
N LYS A 135 6.22 -13.24 3.89
CA LYS A 135 7.26 -14.24 4.15
C LYS A 135 6.70 -15.63 3.86
N LEU A 136 7.41 -16.39 3.07
CA LEU A 136 7.08 -17.77 2.76
C LEU A 136 7.81 -18.74 3.69
#